data_ddfc755a4ac8e3552855e3c84ab30aa6
#
_entry.id   ddfc755a4ac8e3552855e3c84ab30aa6
#
_cell.length_a   1.000
_cell.length_b   1.000
_cell.length_c   1.000
_cell.angle_alpha   90.00
_cell.angle_beta   90.00
_cell.angle_gamma   90.00
#
_symmetry.space_group_name_H-M   'P 1'
#
loop_
_entity.id
_entity.type
_entity.pdbx_description
1 polymer ?
#
loop_
_entity_poly.entity_id
_entity_poly.type
_entity_poly.pdbx_seq_one_letter_code
_entity_poly.pdbx_strand_id
1 'polypeptide(L)'
;MRSCLALLPLLLAAAPAWAGNDAWRIDPVHTRVLFSIDHAGYSQAMGTISGSAGQLRFDPDNWREATLDVEIPVSRLDLGDDKWNQATLARSLLDGERFPTARFVSTHVEPIDEKHAQVAGTLTLRGVSQPVVLDVTLNAVKRYPLPPFRRTVGFSATTTLSRRAFGITAWPGVIGDAVQVRIEAEAAFDRSDAPGTPAPDSHSDSTTAPKDSR
;
A
#
# COMPACT_ATOMS: atom_id res chain seq x y z
N MET A 1 27.12 -35.16 -61.09
CA MET A 1 27.14 -33.93 -60.31
C MET A 1 25.92 -33.96 -59.38
N ARG A 2 26.15 -34.23 -58.10
CA ARG A 2 25.09 -34.32 -57.08
C ARG A 2 25.23 -33.13 -56.15
N SER A 3 24.32 -32.17 -56.24
CA SER A 3 24.29 -30.99 -55.36
C SER A 3 23.62 -31.39 -54.02
N CYS A 4 24.42 -31.34 -52.93
CA CYS A 4 23.91 -31.45 -51.57
C CYS A 4 23.43 -30.08 -51.13
N LEU A 5 22.10 -29.90 -50.95
CA LEU A 5 21.52 -28.75 -50.25
C LEU A 5 21.64 -28.97 -48.74
N ALA A 6 22.46 -28.21 -48.07
CA ALA A 6 22.57 -28.19 -46.62
C ALA A 6 21.43 -27.31 -46.06
N LEU A 7 20.47 -27.92 -45.38
CA LEU A 7 19.48 -27.18 -44.54
C LEU A 7 20.16 -26.71 -43.24
N LEU A 8 20.26 -25.41 -43.10
CA LEU A 8 20.70 -24.76 -41.86
C LEU A 8 19.50 -24.68 -40.89
N PRO A 9 19.54 -25.25 -39.68
CA PRO A 9 18.44 -25.10 -38.73
C PRO A 9 18.45 -23.67 -38.16
N LEU A 10 17.34 -22.97 -38.36
CA LEU A 10 17.06 -21.65 -37.73
C LEU A 10 16.75 -21.88 -36.24
N LEU A 11 17.73 -21.69 -35.38
CA LEU A 11 17.51 -21.63 -33.93
C LEU A 11 16.75 -20.35 -33.59
N LEU A 12 15.44 -20.49 -33.36
CA LEU A 12 14.65 -19.46 -32.69
C LEU A 12 15.13 -19.36 -31.25
N ALA A 13 15.93 -18.36 -30.93
CA ALA A 13 16.23 -17.97 -29.57
C ALA A 13 14.96 -17.41 -28.94
N ALA A 14 14.27 -18.21 -28.10
CA ALA A 14 13.23 -17.70 -27.22
C ALA A 14 13.90 -16.73 -26.24
N ALA A 15 13.60 -15.43 -26.39
CA ALA A 15 13.97 -14.45 -25.39
C ALA A 15 13.28 -14.84 -24.06
N PRO A 16 13.98 -14.83 -22.92
CA PRO A 16 13.34 -15.07 -21.65
C PRO A 16 12.29 -13.95 -21.45
N ALA A 17 11.03 -14.32 -21.37
CA ALA A 17 9.99 -13.45 -20.88
C ALA A 17 10.34 -13.21 -19.39
N TRP A 18 10.82 -12.03 -19.09
CA TRP A 18 10.99 -11.57 -17.73
C TRP A 18 9.59 -11.31 -17.16
N ALA A 19 8.96 -12.35 -16.61
CA ALA A 19 7.81 -12.22 -15.74
C ALA A 19 8.29 -11.60 -14.43
N GLY A 20 8.49 -10.30 -14.43
CA GLY A 20 8.80 -9.54 -13.24
C GLY A 20 7.50 -8.99 -12.67
N ASN A 21 7.30 -9.09 -11.36
CA ASN A 21 6.21 -8.40 -10.68
C ASN A 21 6.26 -6.91 -11.01
N ASP A 22 5.20 -6.42 -11.68
CA ASP A 22 5.06 -5.01 -12.00
C ASP A 22 5.15 -4.16 -10.73
N ALA A 23 5.85 -3.03 -10.82
CA ALA A 23 5.93 -2.06 -9.73
C ALA A 23 4.71 -1.13 -9.79
N TRP A 24 4.09 -0.94 -8.63
CA TRP A 24 2.93 -0.07 -8.45
C TRP A 24 3.16 0.84 -7.26
N ARG A 25 2.68 2.05 -7.35
CA ARG A 25 2.71 3.03 -6.25
C ARG A 25 1.32 3.21 -5.69
N ILE A 26 1.17 3.02 -4.39
CA ILE A 26 -0.10 3.24 -3.67
C ILE A 26 -0.53 4.70 -3.87
N ASP A 27 -1.79 4.89 -4.27
CA ASP A 27 -2.39 6.22 -4.45
C ASP A 27 -2.91 6.76 -3.11
N PRO A 28 -2.28 7.79 -2.53
CA PRO A 28 -2.67 8.30 -1.22
C PRO A 28 -4.03 9.02 -1.23
N VAL A 29 -4.51 9.42 -2.40
CA VAL A 29 -5.81 10.11 -2.53
C VAL A 29 -6.96 9.11 -2.52
N HIS A 30 -6.81 7.98 -3.23
CA HIS A 30 -7.86 6.97 -3.38
C HIS A 30 -7.72 5.78 -2.42
N THR A 31 -6.70 5.80 -1.54
CA THR A 31 -6.54 4.77 -0.50
C THR A 31 -7.07 5.26 0.83
N ARG A 32 -7.91 4.42 1.47
CA ARG A 32 -8.52 4.69 2.78
C ARG A 32 -8.41 3.47 3.68
N VAL A 33 -8.05 3.73 4.94
CA VAL A 33 -8.19 2.76 6.02
C VAL A 33 -9.39 3.18 6.85
N LEU A 34 -10.39 2.33 6.95
CA LEU A 34 -11.55 2.50 7.82
C LEU A 34 -11.37 1.59 9.02
N PHE A 35 -11.79 2.04 10.19
CA PHE A 35 -11.79 1.20 11.38
C PHE A 35 -13.03 1.44 12.22
N SER A 36 -13.40 0.43 13.00
CA SER A 36 -14.43 0.55 14.03
C SER A 36 -14.03 -0.21 15.29
N ILE A 37 -14.45 0.29 16.43
CA ILE A 37 -14.14 -0.26 17.74
C ILE A 37 -15.31 -0.04 18.70
N ASP A 38 -15.58 -1.02 19.57
CA ASP A 38 -16.63 -0.88 20.57
C ASP A 38 -16.37 0.30 21.50
N HIS A 39 -17.41 1.10 21.73
CA HIS A 39 -17.43 2.25 22.62
C HIS A 39 -18.44 2.03 23.76
N ALA A 40 -17.96 1.45 24.86
CA ALA A 40 -18.69 1.18 26.10
C ALA A 40 -19.98 0.35 25.90
N GLY A 41 -20.04 -0.48 24.86
CA GLY A 41 -21.23 -1.26 24.51
C GLY A 41 -22.40 -0.47 23.94
N TYR A 42 -22.28 0.85 23.82
CA TYR A 42 -23.35 1.69 23.28
C TYR A 42 -23.34 1.78 21.76
N SER A 43 -22.13 1.81 21.16
CA SER A 43 -21.96 1.98 19.72
C SER A 43 -20.59 1.49 19.27
N GLN A 44 -20.40 1.48 17.96
CA GLN A 44 -19.07 1.37 17.37
C GLN A 44 -18.57 2.79 17.05
N ALA A 45 -17.47 3.21 17.68
CA ALA A 45 -16.74 4.39 17.23
C ALA A 45 -16.08 4.04 15.89
N MET A 46 -16.30 4.88 14.88
CA MET A 46 -15.79 4.68 13.52
C MET A 46 -14.89 5.82 13.12
N GLY A 47 -13.84 5.51 12.38
CA GLY A 47 -12.95 6.52 11.84
C GLY A 47 -12.27 6.06 10.58
N THR A 48 -11.55 7.00 9.96
CA THR A 48 -10.76 6.77 8.76
C THR A 48 -9.35 7.29 8.93
N ILE A 49 -8.40 6.71 8.18
CA ILE A 49 -7.05 7.28 7.99
C ILE A 49 -6.84 7.42 6.48
N SER A 50 -6.44 8.60 6.04
CA SER A 50 -6.17 8.92 4.63
C SER A 50 -4.68 9.14 4.40
N GLY A 51 -4.26 9.12 3.12
CA GLY A 51 -2.89 9.47 2.74
C GLY A 51 -1.88 8.34 2.90
N SER A 52 -2.33 7.09 3.01
CA SER A 52 -1.44 5.93 2.97
C SER A 52 -0.67 5.90 1.66
N ALA A 53 0.64 5.69 1.73
CA ALA A 53 1.53 5.68 0.59
C ALA A 53 2.54 4.54 0.70
N GLY A 54 3.03 4.04 -0.44
CA GLY A 54 4.00 2.94 -0.43
C GLY A 54 4.17 2.30 -1.79
N GLN A 55 4.82 1.15 -1.78
CA GLN A 55 5.13 0.38 -2.97
C GLN A 55 4.47 -0.99 -2.90
N LEU A 56 3.95 -1.41 -4.03
CA LEU A 56 3.41 -2.74 -4.27
C LEU A 56 4.14 -3.32 -5.48
N ARG A 57 4.64 -4.54 -5.36
CA ARG A 57 5.01 -5.37 -6.52
C ARG A 57 3.92 -6.40 -6.68
N PHE A 58 3.33 -6.46 -7.86
CA PHE A 58 2.17 -7.33 -8.08
C PHE A 58 2.03 -7.72 -9.54
N ASP A 59 1.85 -9.01 -9.74
CA ASP A 59 1.43 -9.62 -11.00
C ASP A 59 0.12 -10.37 -10.75
N PRO A 60 -0.97 -10.05 -11.46
CA PRO A 60 -2.24 -10.75 -11.30
C PRO A 60 -2.16 -12.26 -11.61
N ASP A 61 -1.18 -12.67 -12.42
CA ASP A 61 -0.95 -14.07 -12.77
C ASP A 61 -0.01 -14.81 -11.78
N ASN A 62 0.66 -14.05 -10.88
CA ASN A 62 1.59 -14.61 -9.88
C ASN A 62 1.57 -13.87 -8.54
N TRP A 63 0.53 -14.04 -7.76
CA TRP A 63 0.35 -13.39 -6.46
C TRP A 63 1.38 -13.80 -5.39
N ARG A 64 1.94 -15.01 -5.49
CA ARG A 64 2.89 -15.53 -4.48
C ARG A 64 4.15 -14.68 -4.36
N GLU A 65 4.54 -14.06 -5.45
CA GLU A 65 5.71 -13.18 -5.52
C GLU A 65 5.38 -11.71 -5.16
N ALA A 66 4.10 -11.41 -4.83
CA ALA A 66 3.71 -10.04 -4.51
C ALA A 66 4.35 -9.58 -3.19
N THR A 67 4.73 -8.30 -3.16
CA THR A 67 5.26 -7.65 -1.96
C THR A 67 4.61 -6.30 -1.76
N LEU A 68 4.33 -5.95 -0.50
CA LEU A 68 3.72 -4.68 -0.11
C LEU A 68 4.52 -4.05 1.02
N ASP A 69 4.85 -2.77 0.87
CA ASP A 69 5.43 -1.92 1.91
C ASP A 69 4.68 -0.59 1.90
N VAL A 70 3.91 -0.32 2.95
CA VAL A 70 3.02 0.84 3.02
C VAL A 70 3.15 1.57 4.35
N GLU A 71 3.22 2.89 4.29
CA GLU A 71 3.15 3.80 5.42
C GLU A 71 1.75 4.39 5.54
N ILE A 72 1.23 4.40 6.76
CA ILE A 72 -0.11 4.86 7.12
C ILE A 72 0.05 6.04 8.08
N PRO A 73 -0.22 7.29 7.66
CA PRO A 73 -0.04 8.47 8.49
C PRO A 73 -1.15 8.55 9.56
N VAL A 74 -0.85 8.04 10.75
CA VAL A 74 -1.78 8.02 11.91
C VAL A 74 -2.26 9.44 12.26
N SER A 75 -1.43 10.46 12.02
CA SER A 75 -1.76 11.88 12.20
C SER A 75 -2.93 12.37 11.32
N ARG A 76 -3.30 11.59 10.28
CA ARG A 76 -4.43 11.89 9.38
C ARG A 76 -5.69 11.11 9.75
N LEU A 77 -5.75 10.62 10.98
CA LEU A 77 -6.93 9.98 11.54
C LEU A 77 -8.09 11.00 11.65
N ASP A 78 -9.29 10.55 11.31
CA ASP A 78 -10.51 11.33 11.43
C ASP A 78 -11.67 10.44 11.90
N LEU A 79 -12.27 10.81 13.06
CA LEU A 79 -13.47 10.23 13.64
C LEU A 79 -14.70 11.16 13.47
N GLY A 80 -14.56 12.25 12.68
CA GLY A 80 -15.64 13.21 12.44
C GLY A 80 -15.80 14.29 13.51
N ASP A 81 -14.94 14.32 14.54
CA ASP A 81 -14.94 15.35 15.58
C ASP A 81 -13.50 15.61 16.07
N ASP A 82 -13.11 16.88 16.13
CA ASP A 82 -11.73 17.29 16.46
C ASP A 82 -11.31 16.86 17.87
N LYS A 83 -12.23 16.86 18.85
CA LYS A 83 -11.91 16.44 20.23
C LYS A 83 -11.67 14.94 20.29
N TRP A 84 -12.45 14.17 19.53
CA TRP A 84 -12.26 12.73 19.39
C TRP A 84 -10.94 12.42 18.67
N ASN A 85 -10.61 13.15 17.62
CA ASN A 85 -9.36 13.04 16.91
C ASN A 85 -8.17 13.29 17.87
N GLN A 86 -8.20 14.40 18.61
CA GLN A 86 -7.18 14.75 19.60
C GLN A 86 -7.07 13.71 20.73
N ALA A 87 -8.20 13.25 21.28
CA ALA A 87 -8.22 12.23 22.32
C ALA A 87 -7.62 10.91 21.86
N THR A 88 -7.93 10.51 20.59
CA THR A 88 -7.42 9.26 20.01
C THR A 88 -5.93 9.35 19.70
N LEU A 89 -5.44 10.52 19.27
CA LEU A 89 -4.02 10.78 19.01
C LEU A 89 -3.20 11.03 20.27
N ALA A 90 -3.85 11.20 21.43
CA ALA A 90 -3.16 11.46 22.69
C ALA A 90 -2.24 10.30 23.11
N ARG A 91 -1.27 10.60 23.99
CA ARG A 91 -0.26 9.67 24.50
C ARG A 91 -0.83 8.39 25.10
N SER A 92 -2.01 8.46 25.71
CA SER A 92 -2.68 7.32 26.34
C SER A 92 -3.21 6.29 25.32
N LEU A 93 -3.44 6.71 24.06
CA LEU A 93 -3.94 5.86 22.98
C LEU A 93 -2.89 5.71 21.88
N LEU A 94 -2.99 6.42 20.77
CA LEU A 94 -2.08 6.23 19.63
C LEU A 94 -0.72 6.91 19.79
N ASP A 95 -0.60 7.89 20.68
CA ASP A 95 0.62 8.69 20.89
C ASP A 95 1.15 9.26 19.55
N GLY A 96 0.22 9.89 18.81
CA GLY A 96 0.44 10.29 17.41
C GLY A 96 1.53 11.35 17.22
N GLU A 97 1.89 12.09 18.26
CA GLU A 97 3.02 13.01 18.26
C GLU A 97 4.35 12.23 18.17
N ARG A 98 4.48 11.18 18.96
CA ARG A 98 5.69 10.34 18.99
C ARG A 98 5.73 9.31 17.85
N PHE A 99 4.56 8.81 17.45
CA PHE A 99 4.40 7.78 16.43
C PHE A 99 3.42 8.23 15.34
N PRO A 100 3.79 9.21 14.52
CA PRO A 100 2.89 9.82 13.53
C PRO A 100 2.51 8.87 12.38
N THR A 101 3.27 7.78 12.21
CA THR A 101 3.12 6.84 11.11
C THR A 101 3.10 5.41 11.62
N ALA A 102 2.18 4.59 11.13
CA ALA A 102 2.23 3.15 11.20
C ALA A 102 2.80 2.61 9.87
N ARG A 103 3.35 1.39 9.87
CA ARG A 103 3.89 0.75 8.66
C ARG A 103 3.48 -0.71 8.61
N PHE A 104 3.04 -1.16 7.44
CA PHE A 104 2.81 -2.58 7.17
C PHE A 104 3.77 -3.06 6.07
N VAL A 105 4.45 -4.17 6.33
CA VAL A 105 5.33 -4.84 5.36
C VAL A 105 4.89 -6.29 5.24
N SER A 106 4.53 -6.71 4.03
CA SER A 106 4.17 -8.10 3.76
C SER A 106 5.37 -9.03 3.92
N THR A 107 5.11 -10.24 4.40
CA THR A 107 6.11 -11.31 4.53
C THR A 107 5.76 -12.52 3.67
N HIS A 108 4.50 -12.72 3.40
CA HIS A 108 4.02 -13.85 2.60
C HIS A 108 2.64 -13.55 2.00
N VAL A 109 2.41 -14.03 0.78
CA VAL A 109 1.11 -13.96 0.11
C VAL A 109 0.67 -15.38 -0.26
N GLU A 110 -0.49 -15.78 0.24
CA GLU A 110 -1.12 -17.06 -0.07
C GLU A 110 -2.38 -16.83 -0.90
N PRO A 111 -2.34 -17.08 -2.23
CA PRO A 111 -3.51 -17.01 -3.07
C PRO A 111 -4.53 -18.08 -2.69
N ILE A 112 -5.81 -17.70 -2.61
CA ILE A 112 -6.94 -18.62 -2.40
C ILE A 112 -7.57 -18.96 -3.74
N ASP A 113 -7.78 -17.95 -4.57
CA ASP A 113 -8.30 -18.06 -5.94
C ASP A 113 -7.80 -16.89 -6.80
N GLU A 114 -8.37 -16.68 -7.99
CA GLU A 114 -7.98 -15.63 -8.94
C GLU A 114 -8.17 -14.20 -8.40
N LYS A 115 -9.00 -14.02 -7.37
CA LYS A 115 -9.35 -12.69 -6.81
C LYS A 115 -9.09 -12.55 -5.33
N HIS A 116 -8.82 -13.63 -4.61
CA HIS A 116 -8.68 -13.61 -3.16
C HIS A 116 -7.33 -14.16 -2.73
N ALA A 117 -6.73 -13.52 -1.73
CA ALA A 117 -5.51 -13.97 -1.08
C ALA A 117 -5.50 -13.60 0.40
N GLN A 118 -4.71 -14.33 1.18
CA GLN A 118 -4.25 -13.91 2.48
C GLN A 118 -2.86 -13.28 2.36
N VAL A 119 -2.71 -12.08 2.88
CA VAL A 119 -1.44 -11.35 2.92
C VAL A 119 -0.98 -11.27 4.37
N ALA A 120 -0.04 -12.13 4.73
CA ALA A 120 0.64 -12.06 6.02
C ALA A 120 1.72 -10.99 5.99
N GLY A 121 1.89 -10.27 7.09
CA GLY A 121 2.89 -9.22 7.20
C GLY A 121 3.11 -8.79 8.64
N THR A 122 3.97 -7.79 8.81
CA THR A 122 4.26 -7.15 10.08
C THR A 122 3.69 -5.73 10.08
N LEU A 123 2.76 -5.45 10.99
CA LEU A 123 2.29 -4.11 11.27
C LEU A 123 3.07 -3.52 12.45
N THR A 124 3.71 -2.39 12.23
CA THR A 124 4.29 -1.57 13.28
C THR A 124 3.37 -0.40 13.57
N LEU A 125 2.79 -0.37 14.77
CA LEU A 125 1.89 0.69 15.24
C LEU A 125 2.32 1.10 16.65
N ARG A 126 2.40 2.41 16.88
CA ARG A 126 2.83 2.97 18.19
C ARG A 126 4.18 2.39 18.67
N GLY A 127 5.11 2.12 17.73
CA GLY A 127 6.43 1.55 18.00
C GLY A 127 6.44 0.06 18.36
N VAL A 128 5.29 -0.63 18.32
CA VAL A 128 5.18 -2.08 18.56
C VAL A 128 4.89 -2.77 17.24
N SER A 129 5.63 -3.85 16.95
CA SER A 129 5.46 -4.66 15.75
C SER A 129 4.72 -5.95 16.08
N GLN A 130 3.68 -6.27 15.32
CA GLN A 130 2.89 -7.49 15.46
C GLN A 130 2.65 -8.15 14.11
N PRO A 131 2.58 -9.48 14.04
CA PRO A 131 2.14 -10.19 12.85
C PRO A 131 0.64 -9.90 12.61
N VAL A 132 0.29 -9.62 11.36
CA VAL A 132 -1.08 -9.36 10.92
C VAL A 132 -1.33 -10.08 9.61
N VAL A 133 -2.52 -10.65 9.45
CA VAL A 133 -3.00 -11.22 8.19
C VAL A 133 -4.14 -10.36 7.67
N LEU A 134 -4.05 -9.98 6.40
CA LEU A 134 -5.09 -9.28 5.67
C LEU A 134 -5.80 -10.29 4.77
N ASP A 135 -7.14 -10.33 4.81
CA ASP A 135 -7.95 -10.99 3.80
C ASP A 135 -8.16 -10.00 2.65
N VAL A 136 -7.60 -10.29 1.48
CA VAL A 136 -7.51 -9.36 0.35
C VAL A 136 -8.34 -9.83 -0.83
N THR A 137 -9.06 -8.91 -1.45
CA THR A 137 -9.80 -9.10 -2.70
C THR A 137 -9.25 -8.16 -3.77
N LEU A 138 -8.91 -8.70 -4.94
CA LEU A 138 -8.59 -7.93 -6.14
C LEU A 138 -9.90 -7.48 -6.81
N ASN A 139 -10.13 -6.17 -6.84
CA ASN A 139 -11.31 -5.58 -7.43
C ASN A 139 -11.18 -5.43 -8.96
N ALA A 140 -10.03 -4.90 -9.40
CA ALA A 140 -9.77 -4.68 -10.82
C ALA A 140 -8.29 -4.44 -11.12
N VAL A 141 -7.87 -4.81 -12.35
CA VAL A 141 -6.63 -4.35 -12.99
C VAL A 141 -7.02 -3.78 -14.35
N LYS A 142 -6.98 -2.48 -14.51
CA LYS A 142 -7.40 -1.82 -15.77
C LYS A 142 -6.79 -0.42 -15.92
N ARG A 143 -6.95 0.18 -17.10
CA ARG A 143 -6.65 1.61 -17.31
C ARG A 143 -7.71 2.46 -16.61
N TYR A 144 -7.26 3.49 -15.87
CA TYR A 144 -8.15 4.47 -15.26
C TYR A 144 -8.92 5.23 -16.37
N PRO A 145 -10.24 5.45 -16.21
CA PRO A 145 -11.08 6.00 -17.29
C PRO A 145 -10.85 7.51 -17.57
N LEU A 146 -10.18 8.21 -16.65
CA LEU A 146 -9.87 9.63 -16.78
C LEU A 146 -8.38 9.86 -17.04
N PRO A 147 -7.99 10.98 -17.69
CA PRO A 147 -6.60 11.34 -17.85
C PRO A 147 -5.84 11.36 -16.52
N PRO A 148 -4.58 10.90 -16.49
CA PRO A 148 -3.73 10.49 -17.59
C PRO A 148 -3.86 9.02 -18.01
N PHE A 149 -5.00 8.34 -17.78
CA PHE A 149 -5.31 6.95 -18.19
C PHE A 149 -4.27 5.94 -17.72
N ARG A 150 -3.78 6.06 -16.49
CA ARG A 150 -2.78 5.15 -15.91
C ARG A 150 -3.36 3.75 -15.74
N ARG A 151 -2.52 2.73 -15.93
CA ARG A 151 -2.86 1.38 -15.50
C ARG A 151 -2.96 1.39 -13.98
N THR A 152 -4.09 0.96 -13.44
CA THR A 152 -4.41 1.02 -12.01
C THR A 152 -4.90 -0.35 -11.55
N VAL A 153 -4.49 -0.73 -10.36
CA VAL A 153 -5.00 -1.91 -9.65
C VAL A 153 -5.74 -1.46 -8.40
N GLY A 154 -6.86 -2.11 -8.10
CA GLY A 154 -7.68 -1.81 -6.93
C GLY A 154 -7.90 -3.04 -6.06
N PHE A 155 -7.82 -2.86 -4.74
CA PHE A 155 -8.00 -3.90 -3.74
C PHE A 155 -8.93 -3.46 -2.62
N SER A 156 -9.69 -4.43 -2.08
CA SER A 156 -10.32 -4.32 -0.77
C SER A 156 -9.63 -5.30 0.18
N ALA A 157 -9.43 -4.91 1.43
CA ALA A 157 -8.87 -5.80 2.44
C ALA A 157 -9.55 -5.64 3.79
N THR A 158 -9.58 -6.70 4.59
CA THR A 158 -10.11 -6.68 5.96
C THR A 158 -9.19 -7.40 6.93
N THR A 159 -9.21 -6.96 8.18
CA THR A 159 -8.58 -7.66 9.31
C THR A 159 -9.20 -7.22 10.63
N THR A 160 -8.89 -7.93 11.70
CA THR A 160 -9.21 -7.54 13.07
C THR A 160 -7.93 -7.47 13.89
N LEU A 161 -7.70 -6.33 14.53
CA LEU A 161 -6.53 -6.09 15.36
C LEU A 161 -6.91 -6.07 16.84
N SER A 162 -6.04 -6.58 17.73
CA SER A 162 -6.11 -6.27 19.16
C SER A 162 -5.32 -5.00 19.44
N ARG A 163 -5.97 -3.92 19.89
CA ARG A 163 -5.24 -2.71 20.27
C ARG A 163 -4.26 -2.96 21.42
N ARG A 164 -4.59 -3.89 22.32
CA ARG A 164 -3.73 -4.24 23.45
C ARG A 164 -2.43 -4.89 23.01
N ALA A 165 -2.45 -5.64 21.91
CA ALA A 165 -1.24 -6.22 21.34
C ALA A 165 -0.21 -5.16 20.91
N PHE A 166 -0.66 -3.92 20.64
CA PHE A 166 0.19 -2.76 20.35
C PHE A 166 0.45 -1.87 21.59
N GLY A 167 0.17 -2.36 22.79
CA GLY A 167 0.37 -1.63 24.04
C GLY A 167 -0.63 -0.49 24.28
N ILE A 168 -1.75 -0.46 23.56
CA ILE A 168 -2.82 0.52 23.73
C ILE A 168 -3.83 -0.03 24.72
N THR A 169 -3.60 0.19 26.03
CA THR A 169 -4.34 -0.44 27.11
C THR A 169 -5.26 0.51 27.89
N ALA A 170 -5.24 1.80 27.59
CA ALA A 170 -6.05 2.81 28.29
C ALA A 170 -7.56 2.52 28.14
N TRP A 171 -8.34 2.89 29.15
CA TRP A 171 -9.82 2.84 29.18
C TRP A 171 -10.41 1.46 28.89
N PRO A 172 -9.98 0.37 29.58
CA PRO A 172 -10.34 -1.01 29.22
C PRO A 172 -11.84 -1.33 29.40
N GLY A 173 -12.58 -0.53 30.19
CA GLY A 173 -14.05 -0.66 30.36
C GLY A 173 -14.86 0.22 29.42
N VAL A 174 -14.22 1.05 28.60
CA VAL A 174 -14.91 2.00 27.69
C VAL A 174 -14.56 1.71 26.24
N ILE A 175 -13.31 1.36 25.96
CA ILE A 175 -12.85 1.10 24.60
C ILE A 175 -12.59 -0.40 24.46
N GLY A 176 -13.28 -1.06 23.53
CA GLY A 176 -13.08 -2.46 23.19
C GLY A 176 -11.63 -2.78 22.81
N ASP A 177 -11.30 -4.08 22.76
CA ASP A 177 -9.97 -4.50 22.31
C ASP A 177 -9.90 -4.75 20.80
N ALA A 178 -10.92 -5.39 20.25
CA ALA A 178 -10.98 -5.74 18.85
C ALA A 178 -11.27 -4.49 17.98
N VAL A 179 -10.35 -4.15 17.11
CA VAL A 179 -10.49 -3.11 16.10
C VAL A 179 -10.75 -3.77 14.76
N GLN A 180 -11.97 -3.59 14.23
CA GLN A 180 -12.30 -4.02 12.87
C GLN A 180 -11.66 -3.05 11.88
N VAL A 181 -10.91 -3.56 10.91
CA VAL A 181 -10.25 -2.73 9.90
C VAL A 181 -10.72 -3.15 8.52
N ARG A 182 -11.08 -2.17 7.70
CA ARG A 182 -11.35 -2.30 6.27
C ARG A 182 -10.46 -1.33 5.51
N ILE A 183 -9.88 -1.80 4.42
CA ILE A 183 -9.00 -1.02 3.56
C ILE A 183 -9.56 -1.04 2.16
N GLU A 184 -9.67 0.14 1.55
CA GLU A 184 -9.89 0.30 0.12
C GLU A 184 -8.66 0.97 -0.46
N ALA A 185 -7.98 0.31 -1.40
CA ALA A 185 -6.70 0.76 -1.92
C ALA A 185 -6.67 0.75 -3.44
N GLU A 186 -6.11 1.82 -3.99
CA GLU A 186 -5.73 1.89 -5.39
C GLU A 186 -4.21 2.04 -5.51
N ALA A 187 -3.63 1.44 -6.56
CA ALA A 187 -2.23 1.66 -6.89
C ALA A 187 -2.07 1.88 -8.39
N ALA A 188 -1.28 2.89 -8.74
CA ALA A 188 -0.96 3.21 -10.12
C ALA A 188 0.35 2.55 -10.55
N PHE A 189 0.40 2.05 -11.78
CA PHE A 189 1.61 1.46 -12.36
C PHE A 189 2.76 2.47 -12.35
N ASP A 190 3.89 2.07 -11.77
CA ASP A 190 5.09 2.89 -11.66
C ASP A 190 6.02 2.61 -12.84
N ARG A 191 6.11 3.59 -13.74
CA ARG A 191 6.99 3.49 -14.92
C ARG A 191 8.46 3.71 -14.62
N SER A 192 8.80 4.26 -13.46
CA SER A 192 10.20 4.54 -13.11
C SER A 192 11.03 3.29 -12.89
N ASP A 193 10.38 2.17 -12.53
CA ASP A 193 11.00 0.86 -12.35
C ASP A 193 10.93 -0.03 -13.62
N ALA A 194 10.40 0.47 -14.74
CA ALA A 194 10.37 -0.28 -15.99
C ALA A 194 11.82 -0.43 -16.53
N PRO A 195 12.27 -1.65 -16.91
CA PRO A 195 13.61 -1.84 -17.47
C PRO A 195 13.77 -0.96 -18.73
N GLY A 196 14.73 -0.03 -18.71
CA GLY A 196 15.06 0.83 -19.83
C GLY A 196 14.50 2.26 -19.78
N THR A 197 13.87 2.69 -18.69
CA THR A 197 13.51 4.11 -18.52
C THR A 197 14.72 4.87 -17.99
N PRO A 198 15.26 5.88 -18.76
CA PRO A 198 16.34 6.73 -18.25
C PRO A 198 15.87 7.49 -17.01
N ALA A 199 16.77 7.63 -16.03
CA ALA A 199 16.51 8.47 -14.87
C ALA A 199 16.13 9.90 -15.34
N PRO A 200 15.17 10.59 -14.69
CA PRO A 200 14.87 11.96 -15.04
C PRO A 200 16.11 12.82 -14.83
N ASP A 201 16.56 13.48 -15.89
CA ASP A 201 17.69 14.41 -15.85
C ASP A 201 17.43 15.46 -14.77
N SER A 202 18.31 15.50 -13.78
CA SER A 202 18.35 16.59 -12.81
C SER A 202 18.85 17.87 -13.51
N HIS A 203 17.96 18.57 -14.20
CA HIS A 203 18.25 19.91 -14.67
C HIS A 203 18.35 20.81 -13.44
N SER A 204 19.60 21.08 -13.05
CA SER A 204 19.93 22.21 -12.20
C SER A 204 19.63 23.49 -12.98
N ASP A 205 18.50 24.10 -12.70
CA ASP A 205 18.15 25.43 -13.20
C ASP A 205 19.04 26.47 -12.50
N SER A 206 20.20 26.74 -13.07
CA SER A 206 21.05 27.85 -12.69
C SER A 206 20.51 29.13 -13.35
N THR A 207 19.45 29.70 -12.78
CA THR A 207 18.98 31.03 -13.15
C THR A 207 19.98 32.07 -12.65
N THR A 208 20.86 32.47 -13.53
CA THR A 208 21.73 33.66 -13.37
C THR A 208 20.84 34.91 -13.42
N ALA A 209 20.70 35.58 -12.30
CA ALA A 209 20.05 36.90 -12.23
C ALA A 209 20.85 37.94 -13.01
N PRO A 210 20.21 38.80 -13.81
CA PRO A 210 20.90 39.93 -14.46
C PRO A 210 21.21 41.02 -13.42
N LYS A 211 22.49 41.39 -13.35
CA LYS A 211 22.93 42.62 -12.71
C LYS A 211 22.37 43.82 -13.49
N ASP A 212 21.49 44.55 -12.88
CA ASP A 212 21.10 45.86 -13.40
C ASP A 212 21.94 46.97 -12.73
N SER A 213 22.66 47.66 -13.57
CA SER A 213 23.46 48.86 -13.24
C SER A 213 22.70 50.09 -13.69
N ARG A 214 22.17 50.85 -12.73
CA ARG A 214 22.19 52.31 -12.73
C ARG A 214 21.45 52.88 -11.53
#